data_c45b53d5688ffa3167a9803fc396f941
#
_entry.id   c45b53d5688ffa3167a9803fc396f941
#
_cell.length_a   1.000
_cell.length_b   1.000
_cell.length_c   1.000
_cell.angle_alpha   90.00
_cell.angle_beta   90.00
_cell.angle_gamma   90.00
#
_symmetry.space_group_name_H-M   'P 1'
#
loop_
_entity.id
_entity.type
_entity.pdbx_description
1 polymer ?
#
loop_
_entity_poly.entity_id
_entity_poly.type
_entity_poly.pdbx_seq_one_letter_code
_entity_poly.pdbx_strand_id
1 'polypeptide(L)'
;MVPDKPITSIPPPRDTYLRSRDHPSYPRGATTCCILCALVRRSHSGTRAGQKRRCCYFACHRGLSGRLISQPKSGPLIKALDWPEGRSREEGNAIKILIRWATWNGCRRAFVTVMPKRGKKGAVAEDGEGPKTEPEAKKSKTGTKKNEKEAAGEGPVLYEDPPDQKTSPSGKSATLKICSWNVDGLRAWIKKKGLDWVKEEAPDILCLQETKCSENKLPAELQELPGLSHQYWSAPSDKEGYSGVGLLSRQCPLKVSYGIGEEEHDQEGRVIVAEFDAFVLVTAYVPNAGRGLVRLEYRQRWDEAFRKFLKGLASRKPLVLCGDLNVAHEEIDLRNPKGNKKNAGFTPQERQGFGELLQAVPLADSFRHLYPNTAYAYTFWTYMMNARSKNVGWRLDYFLLSHSLLPALCDSKIRSKALGSDHCPITLYLAL
;
A
#
# COMPACT_ATOMS: atom_id res chain seq x y z
N MET A 1 -8.06 -73.52 -0.20
CA MET A 1 -9.48 -73.93 -0.46
C MET A 1 -10.27 -73.64 0.76
N VAL A 2 -11.01 -72.56 0.79
CA VAL A 2 -12.23 -72.29 1.57
C VAL A 2 -12.84 -71.04 0.89
N PRO A 3 -14.15 -71.06 0.55
CA PRO A 3 -14.75 -70.12 -0.40
C PRO A 3 -15.36 -68.87 0.28
N ASP A 4 -15.46 -67.83 -0.54
CA ASP A 4 -16.11 -66.56 -0.34
C ASP A 4 -17.58 -66.68 0.10
N LYS A 5 -18.02 -65.72 0.96
CA LYS A 5 -19.43 -65.38 1.12
C LYS A 5 -19.65 -63.89 0.89
N PRO A 6 -20.73 -63.51 0.20
CA PRO A 6 -20.99 -62.15 -0.21
C PRO A 6 -21.66 -61.32 0.92
N ILE A 7 -21.31 -60.02 0.94
CA ILE A 7 -21.89 -59.02 1.84
C ILE A 7 -23.16 -58.44 1.19
N THR A 8 -24.24 -58.52 1.91
CA THR A 8 -25.59 -58.06 1.57
C THR A 8 -25.69 -56.55 1.64
N SER A 9 -26.34 -55.98 0.61
CA SER A 9 -26.73 -54.59 0.43
C SER A 9 -27.84 -54.15 1.41
N ILE A 10 -27.71 -52.96 1.99
CA ILE A 10 -28.73 -52.27 2.76
C ILE A 10 -29.37 -51.18 1.86
N PRO A 11 -30.73 -51.10 1.79
CA PRO A 11 -31.41 -50.09 0.97
C PRO A 11 -31.60 -48.77 1.75
N PRO A 12 -31.83 -47.64 1.02
CA PRO A 12 -32.03 -46.33 1.60
C PRO A 12 -33.47 -46.12 2.17
N PRO A 13 -33.67 -45.23 3.14
CA PRO A 13 -34.95 -44.93 3.70
C PRO A 13 -35.81 -43.99 2.82
N ARG A 14 -37.11 -44.25 2.83
CA ARG A 14 -38.17 -43.60 2.05
C ARG A 14 -38.56 -42.24 2.62
N ASP A 15 -38.93 -41.35 1.70
CA ASP A 15 -39.64 -40.09 1.92
C ASP A 15 -40.96 -40.29 2.69
N THR A 16 -41.23 -39.35 3.61
CA THR A 16 -42.58 -39.09 4.11
C THR A 16 -42.92 -37.59 3.97
N TYR A 17 -43.84 -37.31 3.08
CA TYR A 17 -44.57 -36.06 2.96
C TYR A 17 -45.42 -35.79 4.20
N LEU A 18 -45.36 -34.57 4.76
CA LEU A 18 -46.50 -33.96 5.45
C LEU A 18 -46.59 -32.47 5.13
N ARG A 19 -47.74 -32.12 4.56
CA ARG A 19 -48.25 -30.74 4.34
C ARG A 19 -48.72 -30.16 5.68
N SER A 20 -48.42 -28.88 5.94
CA SER A 20 -49.44 -27.97 6.46
C SER A 20 -49.02 -26.51 6.20
N ARG A 21 -50.00 -25.79 5.79
CA ARG A 21 -50.18 -24.37 5.52
C ARG A 21 -49.83 -23.54 6.76
N ASP A 22 -49.22 -22.34 6.54
CA ASP A 22 -49.80 -21.05 6.91
C ASP A 22 -48.87 -19.92 6.50
N HIS A 23 -49.39 -19.00 5.72
CA HIS A 23 -48.79 -17.69 5.42
C HIS A 23 -49.07 -16.71 6.57
N PRO A 24 -48.13 -15.75 6.82
CA PRO A 24 -48.58 -14.36 6.78
C PRO A 24 -47.69 -13.42 5.92
N SER A 25 -48.39 -12.67 5.16
CA SER A 25 -48.22 -11.35 4.53
C SER A 25 -46.94 -10.55 4.78
N TYR A 26 -46.25 -10.26 3.68
CA TYR A 26 -45.25 -9.18 3.54
C TYR A 26 -45.94 -7.81 3.35
N PRO A 27 -45.45 -6.72 3.88
CA PRO A 27 -45.73 -5.38 3.38
C PRO A 27 -44.74 -5.01 2.26
N ARG A 28 -45.27 -4.68 1.11
CA ARG A 28 -44.59 -4.03 -0.03
C ARG A 28 -44.13 -2.63 0.38
N GLY A 29 -42.94 -2.25 -0.01
CA GLY A 29 -42.52 -0.85 0.07
C GLY A 29 -41.05 -0.61 0.15
N ALA A 30 -40.26 -0.85 -0.90
CA ALA A 30 -38.96 -0.24 -1.11
C ALA A 30 -38.44 -0.48 -2.56
N THR A 31 -39.18 0.06 -3.54
CA THR A 31 -38.65 0.13 -4.92
C THR A 31 -39.07 1.48 -5.50
N THR A 32 -38.41 2.55 -5.15
CA THR A 32 -38.46 3.83 -5.89
C THR A 32 -37.30 4.73 -5.43
N CYS A 33 -36.09 4.47 -5.89
CA CYS A 33 -35.00 5.46 -5.80
C CYS A 33 -33.88 5.24 -6.86
N CYS A 34 -34.16 4.68 -8.02
CA CYS A 34 -33.20 4.51 -9.11
C CYS A 34 -33.62 5.02 -10.48
N ILE A 35 -34.67 5.88 -10.60
CA ILE A 35 -35.13 6.37 -11.92
C ILE A 35 -35.10 7.90 -12.04
N LEU A 36 -34.27 8.61 -11.29
CA LEU A 36 -34.19 10.08 -11.43
C LEU A 36 -32.82 10.61 -11.89
N CYS A 37 -31.91 9.76 -12.37
CA CYS A 37 -30.65 10.19 -12.97
C CYS A 37 -30.56 10.10 -14.51
N ALA A 38 -31.64 9.69 -15.22
CA ALA A 38 -31.58 9.44 -16.66
C ALA A 38 -32.34 10.45 -17.54
N LEU A 39 -32.86 11.56 -17.02
CA LEU A 39 -33.71 12.50 -17.79
C LEU A 39 -33.29 13.97 -17.75
N VAL A 40 -31.98 14.28 -17.62
CA VAL A 40 -31.47 15.64 -17.89
C VAL A 40 -30.28 15.55 -18.87
N ARG A 41 -30.56 15.01 -20.07
CA ARG A 41 -29.77 15.27 -21.29
C ARG A 41 -30.72 15.39 -22.47
N ARG A 42 -31.22 16.60 -22.67
CA ARG A 42 -31.51 17.22 -23.96
C ARG A 42 -32.12 18.60 -23.75
N SER A 43 -31.42 19.51 -24.27
CA SER A 43 -31.72 20.89 -24.72
C SER A 43 -30.89 21.95 -23.98
N HIS A 44 -29.93 22.50 -24.65
CA HIS A 44 -29.76 23.90 -25.08
C HIS A 44 -28.33 24.14 -25.50
N SER A 45 -28.14 24.35 -26.76
CA SER A 45 -27.04 25.08 -27.39
C SER A 45 -27.09 26.54 -26.94
N GLY A 46 -25.94 27.11 -26.54
CA GLY A 46 -25.87 28.55 -26.26
C GLY A 46 -24.68 28.96 -25.41
N THR A 47 -23.67 29.41 -26.07
CA THR A 47 -22.58 30.33 -25.74
C THR A 47 -22.49 31.04 -24.38
N ARG A 48 -21.24 31.06 -23.88
CA ARG A 48 -20.54 32.05 -23.05
C ARG A 48 -20.33 31.82 -21.58
N ALA A 49 -19.04 31.81 -21.26
CA ALA A 49 -18.35 32.39 -20.08
C ALA A 49 -18.60 31.86 -18.68
N GLY A 50 -17.61 31.14 -18.16
CA GLY A 50 -17.02 31.39 -16.83
C GLY A 50 -17.92 31.22 -15.61
N GLN A 51 -18.09 30.00 -15.09
CA GLN A 51 -18.35 29.83 -13.65
C GLN A 51 -17.97 28.41 -13.18
N LYS A 52 -17.05 28.36 -12.23
CA LYS A 52 -16.66 27.15 -11.49
C LYS A 52 -17.87 26.63 -10.72
N ARG A 53 -18.32 25.41 -11.00
CA ARG A 53 -19.33 24.73 -10.18
C ARG A 53 -18.67 23.80 -9.19
N ARG A 54 -18.89 24.07 -7.90
CA ARG A 54 -18.62 23.17 -6.79
C ARG A 54 -19.75 22.15 -6.70
N CYS A 55 -19.42 20.87 -6.71
CA CYS A 55 -20.35 19.82 -6.36
C CYS A 55 -20.38 19.67 -4.83
N CYS A 56 -21.55 19.90 -4.22
CA CYS A 56 -21.81 19.59 -2.83
C CYS A 56 -22.30 18.16 -2.69
N TYR A 57 -21.60 17.34 -1.92
CA TYR A 57 -22.11 16.04 -1.46
C TYR A 57 -22.98 16.26 -0.23
N PHE A 58 -24.26 15.86 -0.30
CA PHE A 58 -25.14 15.74 0.85
C PHE A 58 -25.08 14.30 1.38
N ALA A 59 -24.62 14.14 2.62
CA ALA A 59 -24.78 12.90 3.37
C ALA A 59 -26.13 12.96 4.12
N CYS A 60 -27.03 12.01 3.82
CA CYS A 60 -28.25 11.79 4.59
C CYS A 60 -27.95 11.01 5.87
N HIS A 61 -28.04 11.66 7.03
CA HIS A 61 -28.24 10.99 8.32
C HIS A 61 -29.71 11.15 8.75
N ARG A 62 -30.44 10.06 8.89
CA ARG A 62 -31.65 9.94 9.70
C ARG A 62 -31.19 9.64 11.13
N GLY A 63 -31.64 10.27 12.11
CA GLY A 63 -32.81 10.72 12.77
C GLY A 63 -32.85 10.14 14.18
N LEU A 64 -33.19 10.87 15.15
CA LEU A 64 -34.11 10.50 16.25
C LEU A 64 -34.17 11.65 17.27
N SER A 65 -35.36 12.15 17.28
CA SER A 65 -36.15 12.77 18.36
C SER A 65 -35.47 13.33 19.61
N GLY A 66 -35.80 14.60 19.89
CA GLY A 66 -36.31 14.93 21.23
C GLY A 66 -35.62 16.03 22.00
N ARG A 67 -36.34 17.12 22.11
CA ARG A 67 -36.41 18.18 23.15
C ARG A 67 -35.74 19.52 22.82
N LEU A 68 -36.63 20.45 22.60
CA LEU A 68 -36.47 21.90 22.77
C LEU A 68 -35.87 22.22 24.15
N ILE A 69 -34.77 22.96 24.17
CA ILE A 69 -34.38 23.80 25.31
C ILE A 69 -33.98 25.16 24.75
N SER A 70 -34.60 26.14 25.34
CA SER A 70 -34.60 27.57 25.14
C SER A 70 -33.24 28.23 24.91
N GLN A 71 -33.23 29.26 24.06
CA GLN A 71 -32.17 30.27 23.93
C GLN A 71 -31.93 31.02 25.24
N PRO A 72 -30.68 31.41 25.52
CA PRO A 72 -30.41 32.60 26.32
C PRO A 72 -29.92 33.76 25.45
N LYS A 73 -30.38 34.92 25.90
CA LYS A 73 -30.21 36.25 25.34
C LYS A 73 -28.77 36.77 25.35
N SER A 74 -28.49 37.58 24.33
CA SER A 74 -27.53 38.72 24.27
C SER A 74 -26.58 38.98 25.45
N GLY A 75 -25.29 39.04 25.15
CA GLY A 75 -24.23 39.67 25.97
C GLY A 75 -23.00 39.98 25.10
N PRO A 76 -22.08 40.85 25.44
CA PRO A 76 -21.86 42.14 24.82
C PRO A 76 -20.76 42.14 23.72
N LEU A 77 -20.85 43.14 22.80
CA LEU A 77 -19.84 43.56 21.85
C LEU A 77 -18.49 43.80 22.54
N ILE A 78 -17.47 43.08 22.10
CA ILE A 78 -16.07 43.46 22.34
C ILE A 78 -15.65 44.38 21.21
N LYS A 79 -15.36 45.63 21.58
CA LYS A 79 -14.82 46.70 20.74
C LYS A 79 -13.49 46.27 20.13
N ALA A 80 -13.33 46.56 18.83
CA ALA A 80 -12.04 46.53 18.15
C ALA A 80 -11.10 47.52 18.82
N LEU A 81 -9.93 47.07 19.25
CA LEU A 81 -8.84 47.93 19.69
C LEU A 81 -8.04 48.28 18.42
N ASP A 82 -8.13 49.57 18.04
CA ASP A 82 -7.25 50.25 17.12
C ASP A 82 -5.84 50.33 17.72
N TRP A 83 -4.85 49.87 16.97
CA TRP A 83 -3.44 50.00 17.36
C TRP A 83 -2.82 51.09 16.49
N PRO A 84 -2.13 52.10 17.08
CA PRO A 84 -1.56 53.19 16.30
C PRO A 84 -0.30 52.78 15.58
N GLU A 85 -0.13 53.29 14.35
CA GLU A 85 1.10 53.28 13.58
C GLU A 85 2.18 54.12 14.27
N GLY A 86 3.20 53.45 14.81
CA GLY A 86 4.42 54.08 15.35
C GLY A 86 5.65 53.50 14.65
N ARG A 87 6.36 54.33 13.87
CA ARG A 87 7.71 54.01 13.35
C ARG A 87 8.70 54.04 14.52
N SER A 88 9.42 52.94 14.75
CA SER A 88 10.76 52.99 15.29
C SER A 88 11.63 51.95 14.61
N ARG A 89 12.75 52.44 14.03
CA ARG A 89 13.86 51.60 13.56
C ARG A 89 14.55 50.99 14.75
N GLU A 90 14.55 49.66 14.84
CA GLU A 90 15.63 48.91 15.50
C GLU A 90 15.80 47.56 14.81
N GLU A 91 17.04 47.25 14.46
CA GLU A 91 17.49 46.02 13.85
C GLU A 91 17.34 44.86 14.84
N GLY A 92 16.62 43.82 14.47
CA GLY A 92 16.52 42.62 15.30
C GLY A 92 15.40 41.68 14.85
N ASN A 93 15.78 40.60 14.19
CA ASN A 93 14.99 39.35 14.05
C ASN A 93 13.51 39.44 13.74
N ALA A 94 13.15 39.74 12.49
CA ALA A 94 11.75 39.64 12.03
C ALA A 94 11.32 38.19 11.91
N ILE A 95 10.47 37.72 12.83
CA ILE A 95 9.76 36.46 12.74
C ILE A 95 8.53 36.69 11.84
N LYS A 96 8.42 35.95 10.71
CA LYS A 96 7.22 35.97 9.90
C LYS A 96 6.14 35.11 10.56
N ILE A 97 5.07 35.74 11.05
CA ILE A 97 3.88 35.08 11.56
C ILE A 97 2.83 35.04 10.46
N LEU A 98 2.40 33.86 10.08
CA LEU A 98 1.33 33.65 9.11
C LEU A 98 0.07 33.25 9.89
N ILE A 99 -0.96 34.11 9.89
CA ILE A 99 -2.26 33.80 10.48
C ILE A 99 -3.18 33.32 9.36
N ARG A 100 -3.62 32.08 9.42
CA ARG A 100 -4.64 31.51 8.53
C ARG A 100 -5.94 31.33 9.27
N TRP A 101 -7.04 31.75 8.67
CA TRP A 101 -8.39 31.57 9.19
C TRP A 101 -9.06 30.41 8.48
N ALA A 102 -9.58 29.46 9.22
CA ALA A 102 -10.42 28.40 8.69
C ALA A 102 -11.78 28.43 9.38
N THR A 103 -12.85 28.29 8.61
CA THR A 103 -14.21 28.18 9.13
C THR A 103 -14.68 26.74 9.00
N TRP A 104 -15.01 26.14 10.13
CA TRP A 104 -15.63 24.83 10.19
C TRP A 104 -16.88 24.92 11.08
N ASN A 105 -18.02 24.46 10.59
CA ASN A 105 -19.32 24.50 11.29
C ASN A 105 -19.67 25.86 11.87
N GLY A 106 -19.47 26.95 11.09
CA GLY A 106 -19.85 28.29 11.51
C GLY A 106 -18.92 28.95 12.52
N CYS A 107 -17.85 28.31 12.98
CA CYS A 107 -16.90 28.86 13.93
C CYS A 107 -15.56 29.19 13.24
N ARG A 108 -15.10 30.45 13.32
CA ARG A 108 -13.77 30.87 12.83
C ARG A 108 -12.70 30.54 13.86
N ARG A 109 -11.72 29.75 13.50
CA ARG A 109 -10.53 29.50 14.31
C ARG A 109 -9.29 30.05 13.61
N ALA A 110 -8.44 30.74 14.35
CA ALA A 110 -7.15 31.25 13.87
C ALA A 110 -6.04 30.26 14.19
N PHE A 111 -5.24 29.91 13.18
CA PHE A 111 -4.03 29.10 13.34
C PHE A 111 -2.82 30.01 13.17
N VAL A 112 -1.91 29.98 14.15
CA VAL A 112 -0.67 30.75 14.15
C VAL A 112 0.48 29.80 13.87
N THR A 113 1.15 29.99 12.72
CA THR A 113 2.34 29.21 12.37
C THR A 113 3.58 30.09 12.45
N VAL A 114 4.54 29.71 13.28
CA VAL A 114 5.83 30.38 13.44
C VAL A 114 6.87 29.62 12.61
N MET A 115 7.43 30.27 11.59
CA MET A 115 8.48 29.67 10.76
C MET A 115 9.90 30.09 11.25
N PRO A 116 10.81 29.14 11.52
CA PRO A 116 12.21 29.48 11.84
C PRO A 116 12.97 29.92 10.59
N LYS A 117 13.83 30.95 10.71
CA LYS A 117 14.71 31.43 9.64
C LYS A 117 15.78 30.38 9.28
N ARG A 118 15.90 30.04 8.00
CA ARG A 118 17.08 29.34 7.44
C ARG A 118 18.26 30.32 7.40
N GLY A 119 19.31 30.03 8.18
CA GLY A 119 20.59 30.74 8.08
C GLY A 119 21.32 30.40 6.79
N LYS A 120 21.70 31.43 6.02
CA LYS A 120 22.68 31.31 4.92
C LYS A 120 24.08 31.17 5.53
N LYS A 121 24.82 30.09 5.20
CA LYS A 121 26.27 30.02 5.41
C LYS A 121 26.94 30.86 4.33
N GLY A 122 27.58 31.95 4.75
CA GLY A 122 28.47 32.74 3.92
C GLY A 122 29.84 32.06 3.81
N ALA A 123 30.41 32.08 2.61
CA ALA A 123 31.79 31.76 2.34
C ALA A 123 32.65 32.95 2.73
N VAL A 124 33.73 32.70 3.46
CA VAL A 124 34.84 33.64 3.64
C VAL A 124 36.11 32.88 3.20
N ALA A 125 36.79 33.46 2.22
CA ALA A 125 38.12 33.11 1.82
C ALA A 125 39.11 33.96 2.64
N GLU A 126 40.15 33.35 3.16
CA GLU A 126 41.39 34.04 3.55
C GLU A 126 42.59 33.16 3.24
N ASP A 127 43.54 33.81 2.56
CA ASP A 127 44.87 33.32 2.16
C ASP A 127 45.82 33.22 3.37
N GLY A 128 46.74 32.24 3.35
CA GLY A 128 47.81 32.14 4.32
C GLY A 128 48.79 31.04 3.95
N GLU A 129 49.97 31.47 3.40
CA GLU A 129 51.13 30.63 3.04
C GLU A 129 51.89 30.02 4.23
N GLY A 130 52.42 28.79 3.96
CA GLY A 130 53.69 28.25 4.45
C GLY A 130 53.66 27.25 5.58
N PRO A 131 54.73 26.41 5.75
CA PRO A 131 55.54 25.73 4.76
C PRO A 131 55.52 24.19 4.85
N LYS A 132 56.08 23.57 3.81
CA LYS A 132 56.24 22.13 3.57
C LYS A 132 57.01 21.40 4.69
N THR A 133 56.46 20.28 5.18
CA THR A 133 57.26 19.17 5.70
C THR A 133 56.65 17.85 5.23
N GLU A 134 57.43 17.05 4.55
CA GLU A 134 57.13 15.68 4.16
C GLU A 134 56.94 14.79 5.39
N PRO A 135 56.05 13.81 5.38
CA PRO A 135 56.14 12.67 6.29
C PRO A 135 56.55 11.37 5.57
N GLU A 136 57.48 10.73 6.22
CA GLU A 136 58.11 9.44 5.92
C GLU A 136 57.11 8.31 5.59
N ALA A 137 57.56 7.45 4.69
CA ALA A 137 56.93 6.19 4.30
C ALA A 137 56.82 5.19 5.48
N LYS A 138 55.60 4.87 5.91
CA LYS A 138 55.35 3.69 6.77
C LYS A 138 54.93 2.49 5.90
N LYS A 139 55.79 1.46 5.98
CA LYS A 139 55.66 0.14 5.36
C LYS A 139 54.28 -0.48 5.61
N SER A 140 53.56 -0.79 4.54
CA SER A 140 52.33 -1.58 4.55
C SER A 140 52.68 -3.07 4.80
N LYS A 141 52.12 -3.64 5.86
CA LYS A 141 52.09 -5.09 6.05
C LYS A 141 51.04 -5.67 5.07
N THR A 142 51.50 -6.41 4.09
CA THR A 142 50.74 -7.26 3.20
C THR A 142 50.07 -8.39 4.00
N GLY A 143 48.78 -8.20 4.34
CA GLY A 143 47.91 -9.28 4.76
C GLY A 143 47.37 -9.98 3.54
N THR A 144 47.77 -11.20 3.29
CA THR A 144 47.26 -12.10 2.25
C THR A 144 45.79 -12.38 2.47
N LYS A 145 44.90 -11.65 1.77
CA LYS A 145 43.52 -12.06 1.64
C LYS A 145 43.50 -13.27 0.69
N LYS A 146 43.20 -14.44 1.22
CA LYS A 146 42.75 -15.59 0.41
C LYS A 146 41.48 -15.14 -0.33
N ASN A 147 41.62 -14.82 -1.60
CA ASN A 147 40.49 -14.80 -2.53
C ASN A 147 40.06 -16.26 -2.73
N GLU A 148 38.93 -16.63 -2.15
CA GLU A 148 38.16 -17.76 -2.67
C GLU A 148 37.78 -17.37 -4.08
N LYS A 149 38.43 -17.98 -5.08
CA LYS A 149 38.05 -17.95 -6.47
C LYS A 149 36.65 -18.56 -6.56
N GLU A 150 35.62 -17.72 -6.73
CA GLU A 150 34.38 -18.18 -7.33
C GLU A 150 34.72 -18.76 -8.71
N ALA A 151 34.24 -19.97 -8.96
CA ALA A 151 34.46 -20.67 -10.23
C ALA A 151 33.94 -19.78 -11.38
N ALA A 152 34.86 -19.38 -12.23
CA ALA A 152 34.54 -18.72 -13.51
C ALA A 152 33.87 -19.76 -14.40
N GLY A 153 32.58 -19.54 -14.76
CA GLY A 153 32.01 -20.41 -15.78
C GLY A 153 30.53 -20.29 -16.11
N GLU A 154 29.67 -19.73 -15.26
CA GLU A 154 28.25 -19.56 -15.58
C GLU A 154 27.82 -18.09 -15.51
N GLY A 155 27.11 -17.63 -16.55
CA GLY A 155 26.49 -16.30 -16.57
C GLY A 155 25.52 -16.10 -15.42
N PRO A 156 24.95 -14.89 -15.25
CA PRO A 156 24.02 -14.62 -14.16
C PRO A 156 22.82 -15.58 -14.26
N VAL A 157 22.53 -16.33 -13.20
CA VAL A 157 21.32 -17.15 -13.11
C VAL A 157 20.12 -16.20 -13.03
N LEU A 158 19.38 -16.10 -14.11
CA LEU A 158 18.15 -15.30 -14.20
C LEU A 158 16.96 -16.16 -13.83
N TYR A 159 16.00 -15.55 -13.12
CA TYR A 159 14.70 -16.17 -12.88
C TYR A 159 13.81 -16.01 -14.12
N GLU A 160 13.27 -17.10 -14.60
CA GLU A 160 12.21 -17.10 -15.59
C GLU A 160 10.91 -17.53 -14.93
N ASP A 161 9.90 -16.67 -15.05
CA ASP A 161 8.57 -16.96 -14.55
C ASP A 161 7.96 -18.08 -15.38
N PRO A 162 7.54 -19.22 -14.79
CA PRO A 162 6.90 -20.29 -15.55
C PRO A 162 5.57 -19.80 -16.16
N PRO A 163 5.00 -20.50 -17.16
CA PRO A 163 3.69 -20.15 -17.71
C PRO A 163 2.62 -20.03 -16.63
N ASP A 164 1.67 -19.09 -16.82
CA ASP A 164 0.60 -18.83 -15.87
C ASP A 164 -0.31 -20.05 -15.70
N GLN A 165 -0.49 -20.50 -14.46
CA GLN A 165 -1.48 -21.51 -14.12
C GLN A 165 -2.80 -20.79 -13.77
N LYS A 166 -3.81 -21.01 -14.63
CA LYS A 166 -5.13 -20.35 -14.48
C LYS A 166 -6.20 -21.28 -13.92
N THR A 167 -5.80 -22.41 -13.33
CA THR A 167 -6.71 -23.39 -12.76
C THR A 167 -6.27 -23.71 -11.34
N SER A 168 -7.21 -23.63 -10.41
CA SER A 168 -6.98 -23.94 -8.99
C SER A 168 -6.81 -25.46 -8.78
N PRO A 169 -6.31 -25.89 -7.61
CA PRO A 169 -6.26 -27.31 -7.24
C PRO A 169 -7.61 -28.02 -7.29
N SER A 170 -8.71 -27.27 -7.11
CA SER A 170 -10.08 -27.81 -7.24
C SER A 170 -10.60 -27.87 -8.68
N GLY A 171 -9.78 -27.56 -9.69
CA GLY A 171 -10.15 -27.60 -11.11
C GLY A 171 -10.96 -26.40 -11.60
N LYS A 172 -11.13 -25.35 -10.78
CA LYS A 172 -11.83 -24.11 -11.16
C LYS A 172 -10.91 -23.14 -11.86
N SER A 173 -11.39 -22.50 -12.94
CA SER A 173 -10.67 -21.44 -13.63
C SER A 173 -10.57 -20.17 -12.77
N ALA A 174 -9.44 -19.47 -12.87
CA ALA A 174 -9.24 -18.18 -12.21
C ALA A 174 -10.30 -17.16 -12.66
N THR A 175 -10.93 -16.50 -11.69
CA THR A 175 -11.95 -15.47 -11.87
C THR A 175 -11.46 -14.09 -11.43
N LEU A 176 -10.33 -14.02 -10.75
CA LEU A 176 -9.75 -12.78 -10.21
C LEU A 176 -8.24 -12.75 -10.41
N LYS A 177 -7.76 -11.63 -10.98
CA LYS A 177 -6.35 -11.30 -11.13
C LYS A 177 -6.02 -10.04 -10.32
N ILE A 178 -5.10 -10.15 -9.36
CA ILE A 178 -4.61 -9.02 -8.56
C ILE A 178 -3.14 -8.79 -8.90
N CYS A 179 -2.76 -7.54 -9.18
CA CYS A 179 -1.36 -7.14 -9.33
C CYS A 179 -0.94 -6.20 -8.20
N SER A 180 0.30 -6.32 -7.77
CA SER A 180 0.92 -5.41 -6.80
C SER A 180 2.29 -4.96 -7.30
N TRP A 181 2.61 -3.66 -7.22
CA TRP A 181 3.86 -3.10 -7.70
C TRP A 181 4.31 -1.90 -6.87
N ASN A 182 5.49 -1.98 -6.26
CA ASN A 182 6.19 -0.79 -5.77
C ASN A 182 6.74 -0.02 -6.98
N VAL A 183 6.23 1.17 -7.24
CA VAL A 183 6.50 1.93 -8.47
C VAL A 183 7.62 2.96 -8.33
N ASP A 184 8.23 3.09 -7.14
CA ASP A 184 9.32 4.05 -6.86
C ASP A 184 9.03 5.46 -7.41
N GLY A 185 7.80 5.91 -7.21
CA GLY A 185 7.29 7.21 -7.67
C GLY A 185 6.44 7.14 -8.92
N LEU A 186 5.13 7.29 -8.71
CA LEU A 186 4.06 7.13 -9.70
C LEU A 186 4.31 7.91 -11.01
N ARG A 187 4.70 9.19 -10.91
CA ARG A 187 4.96 10.03 -12.08
C ARG A 187 6.18 9.58 -12.89
N ALA A 188 7.23 9.10 -12.21
CA ALA A 188 8.43 8.58 -12.87
C ALA A 188 8.15 7.23 -13.54
N TRP A 189 7.38 6.39 -12.88
CA TRP A 189 6.95 5.08 -13.39
C TRP A 189 6.05 5.21 -14.64
N ILE A 190 5.09 6.16 -14.66
CA ILE A 190 4.26 6.45 -15.84
C ILE A 190 5.15 6.87 -17.03
N LYS A 191 6.10 7.81 -16.80
CA LYS A 191 7.06 8.23 -17.85
C LYS A 191 7.90 7.08 -18.40
N LYS A 192 8.15 6.04 -17.60
CA LYS A 192 8.85 4.81 -17.99
C LYS A 192 7.91 3.74 -18.57
N LYS A 193 6.68 4.13 -18.98
CA LYS A 193 5.67 3.25 -19.60
C LYS A 193 5.10 2.17 -18.68
N GLY A 194 5.06 2.40 -17.37
CA GLY A 194 4.47 1.43 -16.44
C GLY A 194 2.99 1.16 -16.69
N LEU A 195 2.23 2.16 -17.20
CA LEU A 195 0.82 1.99 -17.56
C LEU A 195 0.62 1.07 -18.77
N ASP A 196 1.59 1.02 -19.71
CA ASP A 196 1.50 0.13 -20.87
C ASP A 196 1.51 -1.32 -20.39
N TRP A 197 2.38 -1.66 -19.44
CA TRP A 197 2.39 -2.97 -18.80
C TRP A 197 1.06 -3.29 -18.10
N VAL A 198 0.47 -2.33 -17.36
CA VAL A 198 -0.81 -2.53 -16.68
C VAL A 198 -1.94 -2.82 -17.68
N LYS A 199 -1.95 -2.12 -18.83
CA LYS A 199 -2.93 -2.34 -19.91
C LYS A 199 -2.79 -3.73 -20.52
N GLU A 200 -1.55 -4.22 -20.71
CA GLU A 200 -1.25 -5.53 -21.24
C GLU A 200 -1.59 -6.65 -20.24
N GLU A 201 -1.16 -6.51 -18.97
CA GLU A 201 -1.45 -7.46 -17.91
C GLU A 201 -2.95 -7.52 -17.58
N ALA A 202 -3.66 -6.39 -17.72
CA ALA A 202 -5.12 -6.26 -17.52
C ALA A 202 -5.61 -6.86 -16.19
N PRO A 203 -5.13 -6.38 -15.02
CA PRO A 203 -5.59 -6.86 -13.73
C PRO A 203 -7.03 -6.43 -13.43
N ASP A 204 -7.72 -7.18 -12.57
CA ASP A 204 -8.99 -6.76 -11.98
C ASP A 204 -8.78 -5.81 -10.82
N ILE A 205 -7.66 -5.97 -10.09
CA ILE A 205 -7.22 -5.08 -9.02
C ILE A 205 -5.72 -4.80 -9.16
N LEU A 206 -5.35 -3.52 -9.05
CA LEU A 206 -3.97 -3.05 -9.07
C LEU A 206 -3.66 -2.34 -7.74
N CYS A 207 -2.64 -2.81 -7.04
CA CYS A 207 -2.11 -2.20 -5.83
C CYS A 207 -0.74 -1.59 -6.10
N LEU A 208 -0.54 -0.34 -5.70
CA LEU A 208 0.70 0.41 -5.94
C LEU A 208 1.30 0.86 -4.61
N GLN A 209 2.61 0.71 -4.46
CA GLN A 209 3.35 1.20 -3.31
C GLN A 209 4.38 2.23 -3.75
N GLU A 210 4.83 3.08 -2.82
CA GLU A 210 5.72 4.22 -3.07
C GLU A 210 5.24 5.13 -4.21
N THR A 211 3.96 5.50 -4.17
CA THR A 211 3.39 6.41 -5.18
C THR A 211 4.06 7.78 -5.15
N LYS A 212 4.56 8.22 -3.98
CA LYS A 212 5.27 9.51 -3.77
C LYS A 212 4.49 10.68 -4.36
N CYS A 213 3.16 10.60 -4.32
CA CYS A 213 2.26 11.54 -4.97
C CYS A 213 1.04 11.78 -4.07
N SER A 214 0.75 13.04 -3.79
CA SER A 214 -0.47 13.43 -3.08
C SER A 214 -1.68 13.34 -4.03
N GLU A 215 -2.86 13.06 -3.50
CA GLU A 215 -4.08 12.81 -4.28
C GLU A 215 -4.42 13.97 -5.24
N ASN A 216 -4.18 15.21 -4.84
CA ASN A 216 -4.42 16.40 -5.66
C ASN A 216 -3.41 16.60 -6.80
N LYS A 217 -2.39 15.73 -6.91
CA LYS A 217 -1.33 15.77 -7.94
C LYS A 217 -1.24 14.48 -8.73
N LEU A 218 -2.26 13.63 -8.64
CA LEU A 218 -2.32 12.40 -9.42
C LEU A 218 -2.30 12.71 -10.92
N PRO A 219 -1.49 11.97 -11.70
CA PRO A 219 -1.47 12.09 -13.15
C PRO A 219 -2.83 11.78 -13.79
N ALA A 220 -3.19 12.58 -14.82
CA ALA A 220 -4.47 12.41 -15.51
C ALA A 220 -4.56 11.06 -16.25
N GLU A 221 -3.45 10.51 -16.67
CA GLU A 221 -3.33 9.22 -17.37
C GLU A 221 -3.91 8.05 -16.59
N LEU A 222 -3.99 8.16 -15.26
CA LEU A 222 -4.62 7.14 -14.41
C LEU A 222 -6.13 7.03 -14.63
N GLN A 223 -6.78 8.11 -15.08
CA GLN A 223 -8.20 8.11 -15.41
C GLN A 223 -8.52 7.30 -16.67
N GLU A 224 -7.50 7.03 -17.49
CA GLU A 224 -7.62 6.33 -18.77
C GLU A 224 -7.35 4.82 -18.66
N LEU A 225 -7.14 4.29 -17.46
CA LEU A 225 -6.90 2.86 -17.26
C LEU A 225 -8.19 2.06 -17.49
N PRO A 226 -8.23 1.19 -18.52
CA PRO A 226 -9.43 0.44 -18.84
C PRO A 226 -9.86 -0.48 -17.69
N GLY A 227 -11.09 -0.33 -17.25
CA GLY A 227 -11.70 -1.22 -16.26
C GLY A 227 -11.27 -0.96 -14.81
N LEU A 228 -10.29 -0.10 -14.51
CA LEU A 228 -9.85 0.23 -13.14
C LEU A 228 -10.43 1.58 -12.70
N SER A 229 -11.77 1.68 -12.72
CA SER A 229 -12.50 2.93 -12.48
C SER A 229 -12.63 3.32 -11.00
N HIS A 230 -12.49 2.36 -10.07
CA HIS A 230 -12.56 2.62 -8.64
C HIS A 230 -11.14 2.79 -8.09
N GLN A 231 -10.78 4.03 -7.75
CA GLN A 231 -9.41 4.37 -7.36
C GLN A 231 -9.38 4.97 -5.96
N TYR A 232 -8.47 4.49 -5.12
CA TYR A 232 -8.29 4.88 -3.73
C TYR A 232 -6.81 5.14 -3.47
N TRP A 233 -6.52 6.26 -2.82
CA TRP A 233 -5.14 6.72 -2.63
C TRP A 233 -4.91 7.12 -1.18
N SER A 234 -3.75 6.80 -0.65
CA SER A 234 -3.28 7.21 0.67
C SER A 234 -1.88 7.77 0.53
N ALA A 235 -1.66 8.97 1.02
CA ALA A 235 -0.39 9.67 0.96
C ALA A 235 -0.04 10.26 2.34
N PRO A 236 1.25 10.52 2.63
CA PRO A 236 1.65 11.19 3.87
C PRO A 236 0.96 12.54 4.05
N SER A 237 0.62 12.85 5.29
CA SER A 237 -0.03 14.11 5.65
C SER A 237 0.92 15.32 5.60
N ASP A 238 2.20 15.12 5.90
CA ASP A 238 3.19 16.17 6.18
C ASP A 238 4.44 16.11 5.27
N LYS A 239 4.64 15.02 4.53
CA LYS A 239 5.86 14.77 3.75
C LYS A 239 5.55 14.42 2.30
N GLU A 240 5.53 15.44 1.45
CA GLU A 240 5.33 15.23 0.01
C GLU A 240 6.50 14.48 -0.64
N GLY A 241 6.20 13.63 -1.63
CA GLY A 241 7.22 12.88 -2.38
C GLY A 241 7.83 11.70 -1.63
N TYR A 242 7.16 11.20 -0.61
CA TYR A 242 7.58 10.08 0.23
C TYR A 242 6.43 9.10 0.40
N SER A 243 6.71 7.77 0.49
CA SER A 243 5.71 6.74 0.75
C SER A 243 4.49 6.83 -0.19
N GLY A 244 3.31 6.52 0.32
CA GLY A 244 2.04 6.55 -0.41
C GLY A 244 1.70 5.23 -1.07
N VAL A 245 0.43 4.85 -1.00
CA VAL A 245 -0.11 3.65 -1.64
C VAL A 245 -1.37 3.98 -2.45
N GLY A 246 -1.65 3.16 -3.46
CA GLY A 246 -2.83 3.27 -4.29
C GLY A 246 -3.49 1.90 -4.48
N LEU A 247 -4.81 1.88 -4.58
CA LEU A 247 -5.60 0.70 -4.93
C LEU A 247 -6.58 1.09 -6.03
N LEU A 248 -6.50 0.42 -7.16
CA LEU A 248 -7.38 0.61 -8.29
C LEU A 248 -8.12 -0.71 -8.56
N SER A 249 -9.41 -0.67 -8.76
CA SER A 249 -10.23 -1.87 -8.90
C SER A 249 -11.27 -1.72 -10.00
N ARG A 250 -11.55 -2.85 -10.67
CA ARG A 250 -12.66 -2.99 -11.62
C ARG A 250 -14.00 -3.00 -10.90
N GLN A 251 -14.06 -3.74 -9.79
CA GLN A 251 -15.24 -3.86 -8.95
C GLN A 251 -15.17 -2.85 -7.81
N CYS A 252 -16.31 -2.19 -7.52
CA CYS A 252 -16.41 -1.31 -6.35
C CYS A 252 -16.33 -2.14 -5.06
N PRO A 253 -15.37 -1.88 -4.16
CA PRO A 253 -15.33 -2.51 -2.86
C PRO A 253 -16.58 -2.14 -2.02
N LEU A 254 -17.01 -3.03 -1.15
CA LEU A 254 -18.09 -2.79 -0.19
C LEU A 254 -17.72 -1.69 0.81
N LYS A 255 -16.43 -1.65 1.19
CA LYS A 255 -15.88 -0.67 2.13
C LYS A 255 -14.40 -0.46 1.86
N VAL A 256 -13.94 0.79 2.02
CA VAL A 256 -12.52 1.13 2.01
C VAL A 256 -12.16 1.88 3.29
N SER A 257 -11.00 1.56 3.85
CA SER A 257 -10.41 2.29 4.98
C SER A 257 -8.90 2.45 4.79
N TYR A 258 -8.32 3.42 5.49
CA TYR A 258 -6.93 3.82 5.37
C TYR A 258 -6.24 3.66 6.72
N GLY A 259 -4.95 3.25 6.68
CA GLY A 259 -4.16 3.04 7.89
C GLY A 259 -4.54 1.78 8.67
N ILE A 260 -4.00 1.66 9.87
CA ILE A 260 -4.23 0.53 10.78
C ILE A 260 -4.98 0.93 12.06
N GLY A 261 -5.37 2.22 12.17
CA GLY A 261 -6.09 2.77 13.31
C GLY A 261 -5.20 3.22 14.46
N GLU A 262 -3.89 3.37 14.22
CA GLU A 262 -2.90 3.82 15.20
C GLU A 262 -2.27 5.14 14.72
N GLU A 263 -2.46 6.24 15.44
CA GLU A 263 -2.01 7.58 15.04
C GLU A 263 -0.50 7.64 14.74
N GLU A 264 0.33 6.94 15.53
CA GLU A 264 1.78 6.84 15.32
C GLU A 264 2.12 6.25 13.94
N HIS A 265 1.28 5.38 13.40
CA HIS A 265 1.57 4.57 12.22
C HIS A 265 0.85 5.04 10.95
N ASP A 266 -0.20 5.85 11.08
CA ASP A 266 -1.08 6.22 9.98
C ASP A 266 -0.71 7.54 9.27
N GLN A 267 0.39 8.21 9.71
CA GLN A 267 0.81 9.50 9.14
C GLN A 267 1.52 9.40 7.79
N GLU A 268 2.04 8.22 7.46
CA GLU A 268 2.91 8.06 6.28
C GLU A 268 2.18 7.49 5.03
N GLY A 269 0.85 7.25 5.10
CA GLY A 269 0.04 6.79 3.96
C GLY A 269 0.51 5.42 3.43
N ARG A 270 0.52 4.39 4.31
CA ARG A 270 1.13 3.09 4.04
C ARG A 270 0.17 1.94 3.79
N VAL A 271 -1.10 2.09 4.16
CA VAL A 271 -2.07 0.98 4.15
C VAL A 271 -3.41 1.43 3.58
N ILE A 272 -3.94 0.66 2.64
CA ILE A 272 -5.35 0.72 2.21
C ILE A 272 -5.97 -0.65 2.43
N VAL A 273 -7.16 -0.68 3.00
CA VAL A 273 -7.98 -1.88 3.19
C VAL A 273 -9.22 -1.75 2.34
N ALA A 274 -9.45 -2.71 1.45
CA ALA A 274 -10.65 -2.79 0.63
C ALA A 274 -11.39 -4.09 0.91
N GLU A 275 -12.64 -3.99 1.35
CA GLU A 275 -13.51 -5.14 1.59
C GLU A 275 -14.30 -5.49 0.34
N PHE A 276 -14.18 -6.72 -0.14
CA PHE A 276 -14.98 -7.32 -1.21
C PHE A 276 -15.93 -8.39 -0.64
N ASP A 277 -16.81 -8.94 -1.46
CA ASP A 277 -17.78 -9.94 -1.01
C ASP A 277 -17.12 -11.18 -0.38
N ALA A 278 -16.11 -11.75 -1.04
CA ALA A 278 -15.48 -13.00 -0.64
C ALA A 278 -14.24 -12.83 0.28
N PHE A 279 -13.60 -11.65 0.30
CA PHE A 279 -12.34 -11.42 1.01
C PHE A 279 -12.12 -9.95 1.36
N VAL A 280 -11.17 -9.71 2.27
CA VAL A 280 -10.60 -8.37 2.53
C VAL A 280 -9.23 -8.30 1.87
N LEU A 281 -8.99 -7.28 1.04
CA LEU A 281 -7.67 -6.97 0.48
C LEU A 281 -7.01 -5.87 1.31
N VAL A 282 -5.78 -6.12 1.74
CA VAL A 282 -4.92 -5.12 2.34
C VAL A 282 -3.71 -4.92 1.45
N THR A 283 -3.49 -3.69 0.97
CA THR A 283 -2.24 -3.33 0.33
C THR A 283 -1.40 -2.51 1.29
N ALA A 284 -0.13 -2.88 1.44
CA ALA A 284 0.77 -2.26 2.41
C ALA A 284 2.13 -1.92 1.80
N TYR A 285 2.68 -0.78 2.23
CA TYR A 285 4.07 -0.39 2.09
C TYR A 285 4.69 -0.33 3.48
N VAL A 286 5.28 -1.43 3.90
CA VAL A 286 5.84 -1.60 5.25
C VAL A 286 7.06 -0.69 5.44
N PRO A 287 7.24 -0.01 6.59
CA PRO A 287 8.37 0.86 6.82
C PRO A 287 9.72 0.13 6.67
N ASN A 288 10.63 0.69 5.89
CA ASN A 288 12.01 0.23 5.82
C ASN A 288 12.77 0.63 7.10
N ALA A 289 13.59 -0.28 7.66
CA ALA A 289 14.41 0.02 8.84
C ALA A 289 15.49 1.07 8.60
N GLY A 290 15.74 1.41 7.33
CA GLY A 290 16.63 2.49 6.91
C GLY A 290 18.12 2.14 6.98
N ARG A 291 18.93 2.96 6.30
CA ARG A 291 20.39 2.79 6.32
C ARG A 291 20.93 2.91 7.74
N GLY A 292 21.74 1.94 8.16
CA GLY A 292 22.27 1.90 9.53
C GLY A 292 21.23 1.49 10.58
N LEU A 293 20.07 0.97 10.14
CA LEU A 293 18.99 0.47 10.98
C LEU A 293 18.38 1.52 11.93
N VAL A 294 18.46 2.80 11.55
CA VAL A 294 18.00 3.94 12.37
C VAL A 294 16.50 3.92 12.69
N ARG A 295 15.71 3.18 11.91
CA ARG A 295 14.27 3.00 12.12
C ARG A 295 13.88 1.57 12.53
N LEU A 296 14.83 0.70 12.88
CA LEU A 296 14.55 -0.70 13.19
C LEU A 296 13.59 -0.84 14.38
N GLU A 297 13.78 -0.06 15.43
CA GLU A 297 12.90 -0.05 16.60
C GLU A 297 11.48 0.39 16.25
N TYR A 298 11.33 1.45 15.45
CA TYR A 298 10.03 1.86 14.92
C TYR A 298 9.39 0.77 14.06
N ARG A 299 10.18 0.11 13.18
CA ARG A 299 9.72 -0.99 12.35
C ARG A 299 9.17 -2.16 13.19
N GLN A 300 9.82 -2.51 14.30
CA GLN A 300 9.33 -3.57 15.20
C GLN A 300 7.99 -3.20 15.84
N ARG A 301 7.82 -1.96 16.32
CA ARG A 301 6.53 -1.48 16.85
C ARG A 301 5.44 -1.50 15.78
N TRP A 302 5.79 -1.05 14.58
CA TRP A 302 4.87 -1.08 13.43
C TRP A 302 4.45 -2.52 13.09
N ASP A 303 5.39 -3.46 13.04
CA ASP A 303 5.13 -4.88 12.76
C ASP A 303 4.16 -5.48 13.79
N GLU A 304 4.32 -5.16 15.07
CA GLU A 304 3.42 -5.62 16.14
C GLU A 304 2.01 -5.06 15.98
N ALA A 305 1.87 -3.76 15.78
CA ALA A 305 0.59 -3.09 15.56
C ALA A 305 -0.11 -3.63 14.31
N PHE A 306 0.63 -3.79 13.21
CA PHE A 306 0.11 -4.32 11.95
C PHE A 306 -0.36 -5.77 12.08
N ARG A 307 0.39 -6.63 12.76
CA ARG A 307 0.01 -8.01 13.07
C ARG A 307 -1.29 -8.07 13.85
N LYS A 308 -1.45 -7.26 14.90
CA LYS A 308 -2.68 -7.15 15.69
C LYS A 308 -3.86 -6.70 14.83
N PHE A 309 -3.66 -5.69 13.99
CA PHE A 309 -4.65 -5.17 13.07
C PHE A 309 -5.13 -6.24 12.08
N LEU A 310 -4.20 -6.92 11.39
CA LEU A 310 -4.51 -7.97 10.42
C LEU A 310 -5.22 -9.16 11.05
N LYS A 311 -4.85 -9.55 12.29
CA LYS A 311 -5.56 -10.58 13.05
C LYS A 311 -7.03 -10.23 13.28
N GLY A 312 -7.31 -8.94 13.57
CA GLY A 312 -8.68 -8.44 13.71
C GLY A 312 -9.48 -8.46 12.40
N LEU A 313 -8.82 -8.26 11.24
CA LEU A 313 -9.46 -8.38 9.93
C LEU A 313 -9.73 -9.86 9.57
N ALA A 314 -8.71 -10.71 9.70
CA ALA A 314 -8.76 -12.12 9.34
C ALA A 314 -9.78 -12.93 10.16
N SER A 315 -10.11 -12.48 11.38
CA SER A 315 -11.15 -13.11 12.20
C SER A 315 -12.57 -12.93 11.66
N ARG A 316 -12.78 -12.00 10.73
CA ARG A 316 -14.11 -11.66 10.20
C ARG A 316 -14.33 -12.17 8.78
N LYS A 317 -13.28 -12.15 7.95
CA LYS A 317 -13.35 -12.51 6.53
C LYS A 317 -11.97 -12.97 6.06
N PRO A 318 -11.88 -13.90 5.08
CA PRO A 318 -10.60 -14.28 4.49
C PRO A 318 -9.80 -13.07 4.03
N LEU A 319 -8.48 -13.09 4.26
CA LEU A 319 -7.58 -11.97 4.03
C LEU A 319 -6.62 -12.26 2.86
N VAL A 320 -6.46 -11.28 1.99
CA VAL A 320 -5.36 -11.16 1.03
C VAL A 320 -4.54 -9.94 1.43
N LEU A 321 -3.29 -10.13 1.82
CA LEU A 321 -2.33 -9.04 2.04
C LEU A 321 -1.36 -9.01 0.88
N CYS A 322 -1.15 -7.84 0.28
CA CYS A 322 -0.14 -7.64 -0.74
C CYS A 322 0.66 -6.36 -0.55
N GLY A 323 1.80 -6.30 -1.21
CA GLY A 323 2.64 -5.11 -1.28
C GLY A 323 4.10 -5.36 -0.98
N ASP A 324 4.84 -4.27 -0.82
CA ASP A 324 6.23 -4.27 -0.40
C ASP A 324 6.31 -4.35 1.13
N LEU A 325 6.65 -5.53 1.64
CA LEU A 325 6.77 -5.79 3.08
C LEU A 325 8.16 -5.47 3.62
N ASN A 326 9.07 -4.98 2.77
CA ASN A 326 10.41 -4.55 3.13
C ASN A 326 11.18 -5.58 4.00
N VAL A 327 11.02 -6.86 3.67
CA VAL A 327 11.74 -7.96 4.31
C VAL A 327 11.89 -9.14 3.36
N ALA A 328 13.09 -9.70 3.23
CA ALA A 328 13.33 -11.01 2.67
C ALA A 328 13.20 -12.04 3.81
N HIS A 329 12.20 -12.92 3.75
CA HIS A 329 11.87 -13.81 4.87
C HIS A 329 12.98 -14.84 5.11
N GLU A 330 13.35 -15.59 4.06
CA GLU A 330 14.31 -16.67 4.16
C GLU A 330 15.62 -16.38 3.40
N GLU A 331 16.67 -17.18 3.63
CA GLU A 331 17.96 -17.02 2.93
C GLU A 331 17.82 -17.21 1.40
N ILE A 332 16.84 -18.00 0.94
CA ILE A 332 16.52 -18.19 -0.47
C ILE A 332 15.90 -16.93 -1.12
N ASP A 333 15.43 -15.97 -0.32
CA ASP A 333 14.72 -14.77 -0.78
C ASP A 333 15.67 -13.61 -1.13
N LEU A 334 16.98 -13.79 -1.05
CA LEU A 334 17.96 -12.81 -1.52
C LEU A 334 19.25 -13.47 -2.00
N ARG A 335 19.98 -12.77 -2.90
CA ARG A 335 21.19 -13.30 -3.54
C ARG A 335 22.35 -13.54 -2.57
N ASN A 336 22.56 -12.66 -1.59
CA ASN A 336 23.74 -12.67 -0.72
C ASN A 336 23.35 -12.65 0.77
N PRO A 337 22.73 -13.70 1.32
CA PRO A 337 22.19 -13.68 2.69
C PRO A 337 23.27 -13.49 3.75
N LYS A 338 24.44 -14.13 3.61
CA LYS A 338 25.53 -14.06 4.61
C LYS A 338 26.01 -12.63 4.87
N GLY A 339 26.08 -11.80 3.82
CA GLY A 339 26.54 -10.40 3.90
C GLY A 339 25.49 -9.39 4.37
N ASN A 340 24.20 -9.79 4.41
CA ASN A 340 23.09 -8.86 4.60
C ASN A 340 22.35 -8.98 5.94
N LYS A 341 22.78 -9.84 6.87
CA LYS A 341 22.12 -10.05 8.18
C LYS A 341 22.08 -8.81 9.09
N LYS A 342 22.85 -7.75 8.76
CA LYS A 342 22.87 -6.47 9.47
C LYS A 342 22.33 -5.32 8.61
N ASN A 343 21.69 -5.61 7.49
CA ASN A 343 21.10 -4.61 6.60
C ASN A 343 19.57 -4.62 6.72
N ALA A 344 18.97 -3.45 6.52
CA ALA A 344 17.51 -3.32 6.47
C ALA A 344 16.90 -4.30 5.45
N GLY A 345 15.80 -4.93 5.83
CA GLY A 345 15.11 -5.94 5.03
C GLY A 345 15.61 -7.37 5.24
N PHE A 346 16.69 -7.61 6.03
CA PHE A 346 17.17 -8.97 6.33
C PHE A 346 17.78 -9.12 7.73
N THR A 347 17.42 -8.25 8.65
CA THR A 347 17.81 -8.40 10.06
C THR A 347 17.06 -9.58 10.69
N PRO A 348 17.64 -10.23 11.71
CA PRO A 348 16.93 -11.28 12.45
C PRO A 348 15.56 -10.82 12.98
N GLN A 349 15.47 -9.55 13.43
CA GLN A 349 14.24 -8.97 13.97
C GLN A 349 13.15 -8.83 12.90
N GLU A 350 13.47 -8.31 11.71
CA GLU A 350 12.52 -8.17 10.60
C GLU A 350 12.03 -9.55 10.11
N ARG A 351 12.93 -10.53 9.97
CA ARG A 351 12.61 -11.90 9.58
C ARG A 351 11.74 -12.62 10.62
N GLN A 352 12.06 -12.45 11.91
CA GLN A 352 11.26 -12.97 13.00
C GLN A 352 9.86 -12.36 12.99
N GLY A 353 9.74 -11.02 12.87
CA GLY A 353 8.46 -10.33 12.81
C GLY A 353 7.58 -10.82 11.66
N PHE A 354 8.17 -11.12 10.49
CA PHE A 354 7.46 -11.71 9.37
C PHE A 354 6.97 -13.15 9.67
N GLY A 355 7.82 -13.99 10.26
CA GLY A 355 7.44 -15.34 10.69
C GLY A 355 6.30 -15.32 11.71
N GLU A 356 6.37 -14.40 12.69
CA GLU A 356 5.31 -14.19 13.68
C GLU A 356 4.00 -13.70 13.04
N LEU A 357 4.08 -12.86 11.99
CA LEU A 357 2.91 -12.45 11.21
C LEU A 357 2.21 -13.64 10.57
N LEU A 358 2.95 -14.51 9.87
CA LEU A 358 2.40 -15.69 9.22
C LEU A 358 1.70 -16.64 10.21
N GLN A 359 2.27 -16.80 11.41
CA GLN A 359 1.72 -17.69 12.44
C GLN A 359 0.49 -17.08 13.14
N ALA A 360 0.57 -15.82 13.55
CA ALA A 360 -0.48 -15.17 14.35
C ALA A 360 -1.75 -14.84 13.56
N VAL A 361 -1.63 -14.66 12.24
CA VAL A 361 -2.74 -14.30 11.34
C VAL A 361 -3.11 -15.44 10.39
N PRO A 362 -2.77 -16.70 10.66
CA PRO A 362 -2.71 -17.90 9.82
C PRO A 362 -2.69 -17.57 8.30
N LEU A 363 -1.57 -16.99 7.87
CA LEU A 363 -1.32 -16.61 6.47
C LEU A 363 -0.28 -17.53 5.82
N ALA A 364 -0.46 -17.79 4.53
CA ALA A 364 0.52 -18.47 3.69
C ALA A 364 1.12 -17.49 2.68
N ASP A 365 2.44 -17.51 2.51
CA ASP A 365 3.12 -16.90 1.38
C ASP A 365 2.76 -17.67 0.10
N SER A 366 1.94 -17.07 -0.75
CA SER A 366 1.39 -17.74 -1.93
C SER A 366 2.46 -18.22 -2.91
N PHE A 367 3.55 -17.44 -3.09
CA PHE A 367 4.65 -17.83 -3.95
C PHE A 367 5.41 -19.03 -3.36
N ARG A 368 5.78 -18.99 -2.09
CA ARG A 368 6.48 -20.10 -1.44
C ARG A 368 5.59 -21.33 -1.24
N HIS A 369 4.28 -21.16 -1.14
CA HIS A 369 3.34 -22.28 -1.12
C HIS A 369 3.38 -23.08 -2.44
N LEU A 370 3.42 -22.38 -3.60
CA LEU A 370 3.46 -23.02 -4.93
C LEU A 370 4.88 -23.38 -5.37
N TYR A 371 5.87 -22.57 -5.02
CA TYR A 371 7.25 -22.66 -5.48
C TYR A 371 8.25 -22.67 -4.31
N PRO A 372 8.19 -23.67 -3.40
CA PRO A 372 8.93 -23.65 -2.13
C PRO A 372 10.46 -23.60 -2.32
N ASN A 373 10.97 -24.24 -3.35
CA ASN A 373 12.41 -24.41 -3.58
C ASN A 373 12.96 -23.54 -4.74
N THR A 374 12.15 -22.62 -5.29
CA THR A 374 12.59 -21.78 -6.41
C THR A 374 13.49 -20.67 -5.93
N ALA A 375 14.78 -20.81 -6.16
CA ALA A 375 15.79 -19.80 -5.88
C ALA A 375 15.84 -18.73 -6.98
N TYR A 376 16.53 -17.62 -6.69
CA TYR A 376 16.76 -16.49 -7.62
C TYR A 376 15.51 -15.75 -8.08
N ALA A 377 14.36 -16.02 -7.48
CA ALA A 377 13.10 -15.35 -7.72
C ALA A 377 13.02 -14.09 -6.83
N TYR A 378 13.37 -12.96 -7.38
CA TYR A 378 13.45 -11.69 -6.68
C TYR A 378 12.47 -10.68 -7.25
N THR A 379 12.08 -9.68 -6.43
CA THR A 379 11.15 -8.62 -6.83
C THR A 379 11.80 -7.24 -6.81
N PHE A 380 12.94 -7.08 -6.14
CA PHE A 380 13.68 -5.82 -5.98
C PHE A 380 15.14 -5.95 -6.36
N TRP A 381 15.70 -4.93 -7.03
CA TRP A 381 17.12 -4.79 -7.35
C TRP A 381 17.55 -3.33 -7.25
N THR A 382 18.56 -3.04 -6.43
CA THR A 382 19.11 -1.69 -6.39
C THR A 382 19.54 -1.21 -7.79
N TYR A 383 19.35 0.08 -8.08
CA TYR A 383 19.84 0.68 -9.32
C TYR A 383 21.37 0.67 -9.45
N MET A 384 22.09 0.49 -8.32
CA MET A 384 23.55 0.50 -8.34
C MET A 384 24.13 -0.80 -8.92
N MET A 385 25.33 -0.69 -9.51
CA MET A 385 26.18 -1.82 -9.94
C MET A 385 25.52 -2.78 -10.94
N ASN A 386 24.49 -2.34 -11.66
CA ASN A 386 23.76 -3.17 -12.62
C ASN A 386 23.16 -4.42 -11.95
N ALA A 387 22.64 -4.29 -10.74
CA ALA A 387 22.21 -5.41 -9.91
C ALA A 387 21.12 -6.26 -10.59
N ARG A 388 20.16 -5.62 -11.29
CA ARG A 388 19.06 -6.31 -11.94
C ARG A 388 19.54 -7.22 -13.09
N SER A 389 20.46 -6.75 -13.94
CA SER A 389 21.01 -7.56 -15.05
C SER A 389 21.85 -8.76 -14.56
N LYS A 390 22.38 -8.69 -13.34
CA LYS A 390 23.11 -9.76 -12.69
C LYS A 390 22.24 -10.62 -11.79
N ASN A 391 20.99 -10.29 -11.67
CA ASN A 391 20.03 -10.88 -10.73
C ASN A 391 20.54 -10.90 -9.26
N VAL A 392 21.16 -9.80 -8.83
CA VAL A 392 21.55 -9.60 -7.43
C VAL A 392 20.42 -8.85 -6.74
N GLY A 393 19.39 -9.58 -6.35
CA GLY A 393 18.12 -9.04 -5.89
C GLY A 393 17.63 -9.62 -4.58
N TRP A 394 16.45 -9.16 -4.18
CA TRP A 394 15.73 -9.51 -2.98
C TRP A 394 14.26 -9.73 -3.33
N ARG A 395 13.58 -10.66 -2.67
CA ARG A 395 12.12 -10.79 -2.72
C ARG A 395 11.53 -10.05 -1.53
N LEU A 396 10.95 -8.88 -1.78
CA LEU A 396 10.40 -7.96 -0.77
C LEU A 396 8.88 -7.79 -0.93
N ASP A 397 8.35 -8.13 -2.09
CA ASP A 397 6.94 -7.99 -2.44
C ASP A 397 6.25 -9.35 -2.36
N TYR A 398 5.06 -9.38 -1.75
CA TYR A 398 4.37 -10.61 -1.40
C TYR A 398 2.88 -10.54 -1.69
N PHE A 399 2.28 -11.73 -1.90
CA PHE A 399 0.88 -12.02 -1.62
C PHE A 399 0.80 -13.03 -0.49
N LEU A 400 0.25 -12.61 0.66
CA LEU A 400 -0.02 -13.49 1.79
C LEU A 400 -1.53 -13.74 1.87
N LEU A 401 -1.92 -15.01 1.94
CA LEU A 401 -3.31 -15.44 1.87
C LEU A 401 -3.74 -16.12 3.16
N SER A 402 -4.94 -15.84 3.67
CA SER A 402 -5.58 -16.72 4.65
C SER A 402 -5.61 -18.15 4.14
N HIS A 403 -5.32 -19.12 4.99
CA HIS A 403 -5.29 -20.54 4.61
C HIS A 403 -6.59 -21.02 3.95
N SER A 404 -7.73 -20.42 4.30
CA SER A 404 -9.04 -20.70 3.67
C SER A 404 -9.12 -20.35 2.19
N LEU A 405 -8.22 -19.48 1.68
CA LEU A 405 -8.14 -19.11 0.27
C LEU A 405 -7.19 -20.01 -0.56
N LEU A 406 -6.38 -20.86 0.07
CA LEU A 406 -5.43 -21.73 -0.64
C LEU A 406 -6.12 -22.69 -1.63
N PRO A 407 -7.31 -23.25 -1.36
CA PRO A 407 -8.02 -24.06 -2.36
C PRO A 407 -8.44 -23.27 -3.62
N ALA A 408 -8.52 -21.93 -3.54
CA ALA A 408 -8.83 -21.04 -4.65
C ALA A 408 -7.58 -20.47 -5.34
N LEU A 409 -6.38 -20.68 -4.77
CA LEU A 409 -5.13 -20.20 -5.34
C LEU A 409 -4.79 -20.96 -6.63
N CYS A 410 -4.76 -20.24 -7.75
CA CYS A 410 -4.34 -20.78 -9.05
C CYS A 410 -2.85 -20.57 -9.28
N ASP A 411 -2.38 -19.32 -9.11
CA ASP A 411 -0.97 -19.00 -9.29
C ASP A 411 -0.54 -17.74 -8.51
N SER A 412 0.78 -17.63 -8.31
CA SER A 412 1.45 -16.46 -7.72
C SER A 412 2.75 -16.22 -8.50
N LYS A 413 2.83 -15.08 -9.21
CA LYS A 413 3.86 -14.82 -10.23
C LYS A 413 4.73 -13.64 -9.87
N ILE A 414 5.99 -13.68 -10.31
CA ILE A 414 6.95 -12.58 -10.21
C ILE A 414 7.30 -12.11 -11.62
N ARG A 415 6.77 -10.98 -12.05
CA ARG A 415 6.92 -10.45 -13.41
C ARG A 415 8.28 -9.76 -13.60
N SER A 416 9.37 -10.51 -13.43
CA SER A 416 10.75 -10.03 -13.39
C SER A 416 11.18 -9.25 -14.64
N LYS A 417 10.53 -9.47 -15.79
CA LYS A 417 10.80 -8.79 -17.07
C LYS A 417 10.13 -7.41 -17.17
N ALA A 418 9.16 -7.08 -16.31
CA ALA A 418 8.50 -5.76 -16.31
C ALA A 418 9.45 -4.68 -15.78
N LEU A 419 9.64 -3.62 -16.57
CA LEU A 419 10.54 -2.51 -16.26
C LEU A 419 9.75 -1.26 -15.89
N GLY A 420 10.38 -0.32 -15.16
CA GLY A 420 9.74 0.96 -14.77
C GLY A 420 10.09 1.39 -13.34
N SER A 421 10.43 0.44 -12.48
CA SER A 421 10.83 0.63 -11.09
C SER A 421 12.07 -0.21 -10.76
N ASP A 422 12.66 -0.03 -9.59
CA ASP A 422 13.64 -0.94 -9.00
C ASP A 422 12.99 -2.22 -8.44
N HIS A 423 11.67 -2.22 -8.33
CA HIS A 423 10.88 -3.44 -8.15
C HIS A 423 10.27 -3.92 -9.48
N CYS A 424 9.88 -5.19 -9.53
CA CYS A 424 8.97 -5.70 -10.55
C CYS A 424 7.59 -6.01 -9.94
N PRO A 425 6.52 -6.03 -10.74
CA PRO A 425 5.20 -6.40 -10.24
C PRO A 425 5.13 -7.88 -9.88
N ILE A 426 4.23 -8.18 -8.96
CA ILE A 426 3.77 -9.54 -8.66
C ILE A 426 2.30 -9.67 -9.03
N THR A 427 1.89 -10.86 -9.46
CA THR A 427 0.52 -11.15 -9.91
C THR A 427 -0.03 -12.38 -9.20
N LEU A 428 -1.26 -12.28 -8.70
CA LEU A 428 -2.00 -13.37 -8.05
C LEU A 428 -3.21 -13.74 -8.88
N TYR A 429 -3.45 -15.05 -9.05
CA TYR A 429 -4.65 -15.60 -9.68
C TYR A 429 -5.46 -16.40 -8.67
N LEU A 430 -6.75 -16.07 -8.52
CA LEU A 430 -7.68 -16.75 -7.64
C LEU A 430 -8.94 -17.21 -8.39
N ALA A 431 -9.47 -18.37 -8.03
CA ALA A 431 -10.75 -18.93 -8.49
C ALA A 431 -11.79 -18.81 -7.37
N LEU A 432 -12.40 -17.63 -7.24
CA LEU A 432 -13.38 -17.29 -6.19
C LEU A 432 -14.81 -17.52 -6.66
#